data_eee4d04ffd616a76845e17e18b3c5de9
#
_entry.id   eee4d04ffd616a76845e17e18b3c5de9
#
_cell.length_a   1.000
_cell.length_b   1.000
_cell.length_c   1.000
_cell.angle_alpha   90.00
_cell.angle_beta   90.00
_cell.angle_gamma   90.00
#
_symmetry.space_group_name_H-M   'P 1'
#
loop_
_entity.id
_entity.type
_entity.pdbx_description
1 polymer ?
#
loop_
_entity_poly.entity_id
_entity_poly.type
_entity_poly.pdbx_seq_one_letter_code
_entity_poly.pdbx_strand_id
1 'polypeptide(L)'
;TTTSDDGKGGPVQESTTYSYSVDIAVSLCEGPITGIRKVWANNNLIYNVGTDAGIGTLVASTQIANSFKVYSGSETQLPDPLMESDKGVGNVPAYRGQAYVVFDDFQLEKYGNRVPNFEFEVVKGSLVPYPWTSVASVAEGAMAHGDGKFVSVGLSGSTSISGVSIDGTTWSSHEMPTSGSWSNLAYGNGRFV
;
A
#
# COMPACT_ATOMS: atom_id res chain seq x y z
N THR A 1 1.31 25.64 -31.08
CA THR A 1 1.51 27.02 -31.60
C THR A 1 0.19 27.73 -31.53
N THR A 2 0.10 28.79 -30.75
CA THR A 2 -1.10 29.68 -30.69
C THR A 2 -0.78 30.99 -31.35
N THR A 3 -1.61 31.41 -32.29
CA THR A 3 -1.56 32.73 -32.95
C THR A 3 -2.63 33.62 -32.34
N SER A 4 -2.27 34.79 -31.82
CA SER A 4 -3.21 35.83 -31.45
C SER A 4 -3.03 37.03 -32.38
N ASP A 5 -4.11 37.41 -33.08
CA ASP A 5 -4.17 38.64 -33.90
C ASP A 5 -4.91 39.72 -33.10
N ASP A 6 -4.29 40.87 -32.86
CA ASP A 6 -4.86 41.99 -32.13
C ASP A 6 -5.73 42.92 -33.03
N GLY A 7 -5.96 42.59 -34.31
CA GLY A 7 -6.81 43.32 -35.23
C GLY A 7 -6.29 44.69 -35.68
N LYS A 8 -5.04 45.07 -35.34
CA LYS A 8 -4.45 46.40 -35.65
C LYS A 8 -3.26 46.35 -36.61
N GLY A 9 -3.01 45.23 -37.28
CA GLY A 9 -1.91 45.12 -38.26
C GLY A 9 -0.50 45.20 -37.66
N GLY A 10 -0.36 44.93 -36.35
CA GLY A 10 0.94 44.77 -35.69
C GLY A 10 1.58 43.42 -35.99
N PRO A 11 2.88 43.24 -35.65
CA PRO A 11 3.54 41.97 -35.88
C PRO A 11 2.86 40.87 -35.10
N VAL A 12 2.50 39.76 -35.78
CA VAL A 12 1.94 38.54 -35.15
C VAL A 12 2.97 37.98 -34.21
N GLN A 13 2.67 37.88 -32.92
CA GLN A 13 3.55 37.31 -31.94
C GLN A 13 3.29 35.77 -31.88
N GLU A 14 4.16 35.00 -32.43
CA GLU A 14 4.14 33.52 -32.29
C GLU A 14 4.76 33.12 -30.95
N SER A 15 4.00 32.42 -30.12
CA SER A 15 4.49 31.78 -28.92
C SER A 15 4.53 30.28 -29.10
N THR A 16 5.69 29.66 -28.97
CA THR A 16 5.84 28.21 -29.00
C THR A 16 6.11 27.71 -27.58
N THR A 17 5.18 26.90 -27.06
CA THR A 17 5.35 26.22 -25.77
C THR A 17 5.75 24.78 -26.00
N TYR A 18 6.81 24.33 -25.35
CA TYR A 18 7.24 22.95 -25.37
C TYR A 18 6.80 22.25 -24.09
N SER A 19 6.16 21.09 -24.21
CA SER A 19 5.93 20.15 -23.12
C SER A 19 6.91 19.00 -23.24
N TYR A 20 7.32 18.49 -22.11
CA TYR A 20 8.27 17.37 -22.04
C TYR A 20 7.63 16.23 -21.26
N SER A 21 7.98 15.01 -21.63
CA SER A 21 7.67 13.80 -20.90
C SER A 21 8.94 13.02 -20.59
N VAL A 22 8.85 12.02 -19.73
CA VAL A 22 9.99 11.19 -19.35
C VAL A 22 9.54 9.75 -19.08
N ASP A 23 10.35 8.82 -19.54
CA ASP A 23 10.33 7.43 -19.10
C ASP A 23 11.27 7.30 -17.91
N ILE A 24 10.76 6.88 -16.77
CA ILE A 24 11.54 6.83 -15.54
C ILE A 24 11.21 5.59 -14.70
N ALA A 25 12.27 4.91 -14.24
CA ALA A 25 12.16 3.84 -13.28
C ALA A 25 12.53 4.36 -11.87
N VAL A 26 11.65 4.14 -10.90
CA VAL A 26 11.85 4.55 -9.51
C VAL A 26 11.90 3.31 -8.62
N SER A 27 13.04 3.09 -7.97
CA SER A 27 13.21 2.03 -6.98
C SER A 27 12.46 2.41 -5.70
N LEU A 28 11.74 1.45 -5.12
CA LEU A 28 10.91 1.64 -3.92
C LEU A 28 11.56 1.05 -2.67
N CYS A 29 11.61 -0.27 -2.62
CA CYS A 29 12.08 -1.01 -1.45
C CYS A 29 12.43 -2.45 -1.81
N GLU A 30 12.96 -3.20 -0.85
CA GLU A 30 13.08 -4.65 -0.94
C GLU A 30 11.69 -5.30 -1.02
N GLY A 31 11.51 -6.18 -2.00
CA GLY A 31 10.25 -6.90 -2.24
C GLY A 31 10.20 -8.26 -1.52
N PRO A 32 9.15 -9.06 -1.75
CA PRO A 32 7.99 -8.67 -2.55
C PRO A 32 7.02 -7.75 -1.81
N ILE A 33 6.43 -6.80 -2.58
CA ILE A 33 5.31 -5.98 -2.12
C ILE A 33 3.99 -6.50 -2.71
N THR A 34 2.87 -6.12 -2.12
CA THR A 34 1.54 -6.44 -2.66
C THR A 34 1.12 -5.45 -3.72
N GLY A 35 1.51 -4.19 -3.56
CA GLY A 35 1.20 -3.13 -4.52
C GLY A 35 1.43 -1.73 -3.97
N ILE A 36 0.96 -0.74 -4.73
CA ILE A 36 0.99 0.67 -4.38
C ILE A 36 -0.46 1.15 -4.21
N ARG A 37 -0.74 1.83 -3.11
CA ARG A 37 -2.07 2.37 -2.83
C ARG A 37 -2.20 3.84 -3.20
N LYS A 38 -1.14 4.63 -2.97
CA LYS A 38 -1.12 6.05 -3.32
C LYS A 38 0.22 6.44 -3.91
N VAL A 39 0.19 7.44 -4.80
CA VAL A 39 1.37 8.09 -5.36
C VAL A 39 1.16 9.60 -5.30
N TRP A 40 2.17 10.32 -4.83
CA TRP A 40 2.24 11.77 -4.87
C TRP A 40 3.39 12.22 -5.77
N ALA A 41 3.20 13.35 -6.41
CA ALA A 41 4.22 14.05 -7.18
C ALA A 41 4.28 15.51 -6.71
N ASN A 42 5.38 15.95 -6.11
CA ASN A 42 5.53 17.24 -5.43
C ASN A 42 4.38 17.51 -4.44
N ASN A 43 4.11 16.54 -3.54
CA ASN A 43 3.00 16.57 -2.55
C ASN A 43 1.57 16.57 -3.16
N ASN A 44 1.42 16.56 -4.49
CA ASN A 44 0.11 16.41 -5.12
C ASN A 44 -0.23 14.94 -5.28
N LEU A 45 -1.36 14.52 -4.72
CA LEU A 45 -1.88 13.16 -4.88
C LEU A 45 -2.28 12.93 -6.33
N ILE A 46 -1.59 12.03 -7.03
CA ILE A 46 -1.82 11.72 -8.44
C ILE A 46 -2.48 10.36 -8.66
N TYR A 47 -2.35 9.44 -7.70
CA TYR A 47 -2.94 8.11 -7.74
C TYR A 47 -3.41 7.70 -6.35
N ASN A 48 -4.65 7.18 -6.24
CA ASN A 48 -5.20 6.63 -5.02
C ASN A 48 -6.26 5.57 -5.34
N VAL A 49 -6.00 4.35 -4.93
CA VAL A 49 -6.94 3.20 -5.04
C VAL A 49 -7.38 2.71 -3.66
N GLY A 50 -7.14 3.50 -2.61
CA GLY A 50 -7.62 3.21 -1.26
C GLY A 50 -9.13 3.43 -1.12
N THR A 51 -9.70 2.92 -0.05
CA THR A 51 -11.13 3.06 0.27
C THR A 51 -11.54 4.48 0.61
N ASP A 52 -10.57 5.36 0.86
CA ASP A 52 -10.73 6.79 1.13
C ASP A 52 -10.76 7.64 -0.15
N ALA A 53 -10.61 7.02 -1.33
CA ALA A 53 -10.62 7.74 -2.60
C ALA A 53 -12.04 8.14 -3.01
N GLY A 54 -12.26 9.43 -3.24
CA GLY A 54 -13.48 9.93 -3.89
C GLY A 54 -13.55 9.54 -5.39
N ILE A 55 -14.74 9.56 -5.98
CA ILE A 55 -14.96 9.14 -7.38
C ILE A 55 -14.04 9.89 -8.36
N GLY A 56 -13.87 11.21 -8.19
CA GLY A 56 -13.00 12.02 -9.04
C GLY A 56 -11.52 11.56 -8.96
N THR A 57 -11.05 11.21 -7.76
CA THR A 57 -9.70 10.69 -7.54
C THR A 57 -9.52 9.32 -8.17
N LEU A 58 -10.52 8.44 -8.09
CA LEU A 58 -10.49 7.13 -8.73
C LEU A 58 -10.40 7.23 -10.25
N VAL A 59 -11.18 8.14 -10.87
CA VAL A 59 -11.13 8.39 -12.32
C VAL A 59 -9.75 8.90 -12.73
N ALA A 60 -9.20 9.89 -12.04
CA ALA A 60 -7.84 10.40 -12.30
C ALA A 60 -6.77 9.31 -12.11
N SER A 61 -6.91 8.48 -11.07
CA SER A 61 -6.00 7.36 -10.80
C SER A 61 -6.03 6.31 -11.91
N THR A 62 -7.20 6.05 -12.50
CA THR A 62 -7.32 5.12 -13.63
C THR A 62 -6.56 5.62 -14.86
N GLN A 63 -6.58 6.93 -15.12
CA GLN A 63 -5.82 7.52 -16.22
C GLN A 63 -4.31 7.39 -16.01
N ILE A 64 -3.84 7.66 -14.78
CA ILE A 64 -2.43 7.53 -14.43
C ILE A 64 -1.97 6.05 -14.38
N ALA A 65 -2.85 5.15 -13.94
CA ALA A 65 -2.54 3.71 -13.90
C ALA A 65 -2.15 3.13 -15.27
N ASN A 66 -2.58 3.75 -16.36
CA ASN A 66 -2.19 3.35 -17.71
C ASN A 66 -0.78 3.80 -18.09
N SER A 67 -0.19 4.76 -17.37
CA SER A 67 1.12 5.33 -17.64
C SER A 67 2.20 4.86 -16.65
N PHE A 68 1.90 3.95 -15.73
CA PHE A 68 2.93 3.34 -14.91
C PHE A 68 2.69 1.86 -14.64
N LYS A 69 3.77 1.14 -14.44
CA LYS A 69 3.79 -0.29 -14.18
C LYS A 69 4.51 -0.58 -12.88
N VAL A 70 3.90 -1.41 -12.04
CA VAL A 70 4.46 -1.80 -10.73
C VAL A 70 5.12 -3.15 -10.84
N TYR A 71 6.36 -3.23 -10.40
CA TYR A 71 7.14 -4.44 -10.24
C TYR A 71 7.26 -4.76 -8.75
N SER A 72 6.71 -5.88 -8.35
CA SER A 72 6.58 -6.23 -6.92
C SER A 72 7.88 -6.64 -6.25
N GLY A 73 8.90 -6.99 -7.00
CA GLY A 73 10.13 -7.59 -6.47
C GLY A 73 10.02 -9.10 -6.26
N SER A 74 9.11 -9.79 -6.96
CA SER A 74 8.98 -11.24 -6.86
C SER A 74 10.20 -11.97 -7.47
N GLU A 75 10.46 -13.20 -7.01
CA GLU A 75 11.53 -14.05 -7.55
C GLU A 75 11.27 -14.49 -9.01
N THR A 76 10.03 -14.36 -9.48
CA THR A 76 9.63 -14.69 -10.86
C THR A 76 9.52 -13.45 -11.75
N GLN A 77 9.89 -12.26 -11.22
CA GLN A 77 9.82 -11.00 -11.94
C GLN A 77 10.66 -11.06 -13.23
N LEU A 78 10.09 -10.52 -14.30
CA LEU A 78 10.76 -10.38 -15.59
C LEU A 78 11.29 -8.95 -15.78
N PRO A 79 12.27 -8.74 -16.67
CA PRO A 79 12.70 -7.40 -17.04
C PRO A 79 11.54 -6.55 -17.57
N ASP A 80 11.63 -5.25 -17.41
CA ASP A 80 10.63 -4.32 -17.94
C ASP A 80 10.83 -4.14 -19.47
N PRO A 81 9.78 -4.31 -20.29
CA PRO A 81 9.91 -4.20 -21.75
C PRO A 81 10.26 -2.79 -22.24
N LEU A 82 9.84 -1.73 -21.54
CA LEU A 82 10.20 -0.35 -21.89
C LEU A 82 11.71 -0.13 -21.71
N MET A 83 12.25 -0.59 -20.57
CA MET A 83 13.68 -0.55 -20.32
C MET A 83 14.48 -1.40 -21.32
N GLU A 84 13.95 -2.58 -21.71
CA GLU A 84 14.57 -3.43 -22.75
C GLU A 84 14.51 -2.79 -24.14
N SER A 85 13.47 -2.00 -24.44
CA SER A 85 13.39 -1.28 -25.73
C SER A 85 14.48 -0.22 -25.86
N ASP A 86 14.90 0.38 -24.76
CA ASP A 86 15.99 1.39 -24.73
C ASP A 86 17.39 0.74 -24.64
N LYS A 87 17.55 -0.29 -23.83
CA LYS A 87 18.88 -0.90 -23.55
C LYS A 87 19.18 -2.15 -24.37
N GLY A 88 18.20 -2.69 -25.06
CA GLY A 88 18.25 -3.95 -25.78
C GLY A 88 17.78 -5.14 -24.94
N VAL A 89 17.07 -6.07 -25.59
CA VAL A 89 16.55 -7.29 -24.98
C VAL A 89 17.69 -8.12 -24.37
N GLY A 90 17.53 -8.55 -23.13
CA GLY A 90 18.51 -9.32 -22.37
C GLY A 90 19.60 -8.48 -21.69
N ASN A 91 19.63 -7.16 -21.90
CA ASN A 91 20.58 -6.26 -21.25
C ASN A 91 20.02 -5.60 -19.98
N VAL A 92 18.74 -5.79 -19.69
CA VAL A 92 18.06 -5.28 -18.51
C VAL A 92 17.88 -6.41 -17.49
N PRO A 93 18.38 -6.28 -16.26
CA PRO A 93 18.12 -7.28 -15.23
C PRO A 93 16.64 -7.22 -14.79
N ALA A 94 16.13 -8.35 -14.32
CA ALA A 94 14.77 -8.45 -13.84
C ALA A 94 14.54 -7.77 -12.47
N TYR A 95 15.60 -7.34 -11.78
CA TYR A 95 15.56 -6.72 -10.45
C TYR A 95 14.73 -7.51 -9.44
N ARG A 96 14.87 -8.86 -9.43
CA ARG A 96 14.22 -9.74 -8.46
C ARG A 96 14.63 -9.37 -7.04
N GLY A 97 13.71 -9.45 -6.10
CA GLY A 97 13.91 -8.98 -4.73
C GLY A 97 13.79 -7.45 -4.57
N GLN A 98 13.69 -6.68 -5.66
CA GLN A 98 13.57 -5.23 -5.64
C GLN A 98 12.21 -4.80 -6.21
N ALA A 99 11.40 -4.11 -5.41
CA ALA A 99 10.18 -3.48 -5.88
C ALA A 99 10.50 -2.13 -6.53
N TYR A 100 9.92 -1.87 -7.70
CA TYR A 100 10.11 -0.60 -8.42
C TYR A 100 8.89 -0.28 -9.29
N VAL A 101 8.83 0.96 -9.75
CA VAL A 101 7.81 1.47 -10.67
C VAL A 101 8.49 1.98 -11.92
N VAL A 102 7.90 1.73 -13.08
CA VAL A 102 8.28 2.35 -14.35
C VAL A 102 7.14 3.24 -14.80
N PHE A 103 7.41 4.53 -14.97
CA PHE A 103 6.51 5.45 -15.62
C PHE A 103 6.86 5.51 -17.11
N ASP A 104 5.84 5.42 -17.95
CA ASP A 104 5.90 5.51 -19.40
C ASP A 104 5.27 6.84 -19.83
N ASP A 105 6.02 7.67 -20.56
CA ASP A 105 5.58 8.97 -21.08
C ASP A 105 5.01 9.91 -19.99
N PHE A 106 5.63 9.96 -18.81
CA PHE A 106 5.17 10.79 -17.70
C PHE A 106 5.30 12.28 -18.06
N GLN A 107 4.16 12.98 -18.09
CA GLN A 107 4.08 14.38 -18.53
C GLN A 107 4.61 15.34 -17.48
N LEU A 108 5.59 16.18 -17.86
CA LEU A 108 6.30 17.09 -16.96
C LEU A 108 5.74 18.53 -16.95
N GLU A 109 4.81 18.86 -17.82
CA GLU A 109 4.29 20.24 -17.96
C GLU A 109 3.80 20.83 -16.63
N LYS A 110 3.02 20.04 -15.86
CA LYS A 110 2.48 20.45 -14.55
C LYS A 110 3.55 20.64 -13.48
N TYR A 111 4.77 20.20 -13.73
CA TYR A 111 5.90 20.22 -12.79
C TYR A 111 7.01 21.18 -13.26
N GLY A 112 6.67 22.12 -14.16
CA GLY A 112 7.65 23.06 -14.72
C GLY A 112 8.70 22.39 -15.58
N ASN A 113 8.34 21.33 -16.30
CA ASN A 113 9.19 20.52 -17.16
C ASN A 113 10.40 19.90 -16.40
N ARG A 114 10.19 19.52 -15.15
CA ARG A 114 11.16 18.83 -14.29
C ARG A 114 10.55 17.57 -13.70
N VAL A 115 11.37 16.56 -13.46
CA VAL A 115 10.95 15.35 -12.74
C VAL A 115 10.54 15.75 -11.32
N PRO A 116 9.31 15.45 -10.89
CA PRO A 116 8.85 15.79 -9.55
C PRO A 116 9.48 14.86 -8.50
N ASN A 117 9.41 15.26 -7.24
CA ASN A 117 9.67 14.37 -6.13
C ASN A 117 8.50 13.41 -5.97
N PHE A 118 8.75 12.10 -6.14
CA PHE A 118 7.74 11.07 -5.99
C PHE A 118 7.72 10.51 -4.57
N GLU A 119 6.53 10.33 -4.03
CA GLU A 119 6.27 9.62 -2.78
C GLU A 119 5.27 8.51 -3.03
N PHE A 120 5.44 7.37 -2.36
CA PHE A 120 4.64 6.16 -2.59
C PHE A 120 4.13 5.58 -1.28
N GLU A 121 2.85 5.26 -1.22
CA GLU A 121 2.29 4.40 -0.18
C GLU A 121 2.34 2.95 -0.67
N VAL A 122 3.33 2.22 -0.18
CA VAL A 122 3.57 0.83 -0.52
C VAL A 122 2.84 -0.09 0.46
N VAL A 123 2.22 -1.13 -0.05
CA VAL A 123 1.50 -2.13 0.76
C VAL A 123 2.22 -3.47 0.67
N LYS A 124 2.54 -4.03 1.83
CA LYS A 124 3.05 -5.39 1.98
C LYS A 124 2.06 -6.19 2.85
N GLY A 125 1.53 -7.28 2.31
CA GLY A 125 0.47 -8.06 2.96
C GLY A 125 -0.87 -7.95 2.22
N SER A 126 -1.98 -8.16 2.90
CA SER A 126 -3.30 -8.05 2.27
C SER A 126 -3.63 -6.59 1.93
N LEU A 127 -4.02 -6.32 0.68
CA LEU A 127 -4.60 -5.03 0.26
C LEU A 127 -6.02 -4.83 0.84
N VAL A 128 -6.61 -5.90 1.33
CA VAL A 128 -7.88 -5.83 2.05
C VAL A 128 -7.58 -5.20 3.40
N PRO A 129 -8.19 -4.07 3.77
CA PRO A 129 -8.20 -3.67 5.17
C PRO A 129 -8.67 -4.89 5.94
N TYR A 130 -7.87 -5.38 6.88
CA TYR A 130 -8.40 -6.40 7.79
C TYR A 130 -9.66 -5.80 8.39
N PRO A 131 -10.86 -6.25 8.03
CA PRO A 131 -12.02 -5.82 8.75
C PRO A 131 -11.79 -6.33 10.17
N TRP A 132 -11.61 -5.41 11.11
CA TRP A 132 -11.66 -5.75 12.51
C TRP A 132 -13.09 -6.26 12.76
N THR A 133 -13.29 -7.56 12.62
CA THR A 133 -14.48 -8.22 13.09
C THR A 133 -14.30 -8.42 14.59
N SER A 134 -15.19 -7.84 15.38
CA SER A 134 -15.27 -8.22 16.77
C SER A 134 -15.66 -9.69 16.84
N VAL A 135 -14.73 -10.54 17.21
CA VAL A 135 -15.01 -11.94 17.52
C VAL A 135 -15.24 -11.98 19.02
N ALA A 136 -16.41 -12.46 19.41
CA ALA A 136 -16.71 -12.64 20.82
C ALA A 136 -15.71 -13.65 21.40
N SER A 137 -14.83 -13.19 22.27
CA SER A 137 -14.08 -14.11 23.15
C SER A 137 -15.04 -14.68 24.19
N VAL A 138 -14.78 -15.87 24.65
CA VAL A 138 -15.62 -16.52 25.69
C VAL A 138 -15.41 -15.91 27.07
N ALA A 139 -14.34 -15.12 27.29
CA ALA A 139 -14.01 -14.46 28.54
C ALA A 139 -13.86 -12.95 28.34
N GLU A 140 -14.56 -12.14 29.10
CA GLU A 140 -14.45 -10.69 29.12
C GLU A 140 -13.33 -10.26 30.05
N GLY A 141 -12.11 -10.03 29.53
CA GLY A 141 -10.97 -9.62 30.35
C GLY A 141 -9.68 -9.54 29.56
N ALA A 142 -8.56 -9.91 30.17
CA ALA A 142 -7.25 -9.84 29.56
C ALA A 142 -7.03 -10.93 28.54
N MET A 143 -6.25 -10.64 27.50
CA MET A 143 -5.84 -11.57 26.45
C MET A 143 -4.33 -11.51 26.22
N ALA A 144 -3.73 -12.67 25.99
CA ALA A 144 -2.33 -12.80 25.58
C ALA A 144 -2.19 -13.82 24.45
N HIS A 145 -1.14 -13.66 23.64
CA HIS A 145 -0.77 -14.62 22.61
C HIS A 145 0.61 -15.20 22.91
N GLY A 146 0.75 -16.51 22.77
CA GLY A 146 2.02 -17.22 22.92
C GLY A 146 1.88 -18.71 22.59
N ASP A 147 2.98 -19.36 22.27
CA ASP A 147 2.99 -20.77 21.90
C ASP A 147 1.95 -21.15 20.82
N GLY A 148 1.76 -20.26 19.82
CA GLY A 148 0.81 -20.46 18.72
C GLY A 148 -0.66 -20.42 19.10
N LYS A 149 -1.03 -19.87 20.27
CA LYS A 149 -2.42 -19.78 20.71
C LYS A 149 -2.71 -18.45 21.39
N PHE A 150 -3.96 -18.04 21.30
CA PHE A 150 -4.53 -16.93 22.08
C PHE A 150 -5.17 -17.51 23.34
N VAL A 151 -4.92 -16.86 24.46
CA VAL A 151 -5.59 -17.19 25.72
C VAL A 151 -6.26 -15.92 26.24
N SER A 152 -7.50 -16.03 26.66
CA SER A 152 -8.25 -14.98 27.35
C SER A 152 -8.62 -15.44 28.75
N VAL A 153 -8.67 -14.53 29.70
CA VAL A 153 -9.16 -14.79 31.05
C VAL A 153 -10.12 -13.69 31.45
N GLY A 154 -11.13 -14.03 32.23
CA GLY A 154 -12.13 -13.04 32.68
C GLY A 154 -13.36 -13.71 33.26
N LEU A 155 -14.48 -13.01 33.14
CA LEU A 155 -15.77 -13.49 33.61
C LEU A 155 -16.70 -13.83 32.44
N SER A 156 -17.51 -14.86 32.61
CA SER A 156 -18.73 -15.09 31.84
C SER A 156 -19.89 -15.09 32.83
N GLY A 157 -20.59 -13.95 32.91
CA GLY A 157 -21.51 -13.70 34.02
C GLY A 157 -20.77 -13.61 35.35
N SER A 158 -21.06 -14.52 36.29
CA SER A 158 -20.38 -14.59 37.59
C SER A 158 -19.28 -15.64 37.69
N THR A 159 -19.04 -16.39 36.62
CA THR A 159 -18.07 -17.49 36.62
C THR A 159 -16.76 -17.04 36.02
N SER A 160 -15.65 -17.30 36.71
CA SER A 160 -14.30 -17.06 36.16
C SER A 160 -13.97 -18.15 35.14
N ILE A 161 -13.66 -17.76 33.94
CA ILE A 161 -13.33 -18.65 32.83
C ILE A 161 -12.05 -18.23 32.11
N SER A 162 -11.42 -19.21 31.47
CA SER A 162 -10.40 -18.98 30.47
C SER A 162 -10.90 -19.42 29.10
N GLY A 163 -10.51 -18.70 28.08
CA GLY A 163 -10.75 -19.06 26.68
C GLY A 163 -9.42 -19.37 26.00
N VAL A 164 -9.40 -20.37 25.14
CA VAL A 164 -8.25 -20.72 24.30
C VAL A 164 -8.67 -20.79 22.85
N SER A 165 -7.88 -20.20 21.98
CA SER A 165 -8.05 -20.24 20.52
C SER A 165 -6.71 -20.37 19.83
N ILE A 166 -6.67 -21.09 18.71
CA ILE A 166 -5.49 -21.18 17.82
C ILE A 166 -5.59 -20.26 16.61
N ASP A 167 -6.78 -19.79 16.27
CA ASP A 167 -7.10 -19.01 15.08
C ASP A 167 -7.66 -17.61 15.42
N GLY A 168 -7.89 -17.32 16.70
CA GLY A 168 -8.51 -16.09 17.18
C GLY A 168 -10.01 -15.99 16.91
N THR A 169 -10.63 -16.97 16.27
CA THR A 169 -12.05 -16.96 15.86
C THR A 169 -12.86 -18.05 16.57
N THR A 170 -12.30 -19.22 16.70
CA THR A 170 -12.92 -20.37 17.38
C THR A 170 -12.34 -20.51 18.78
N TRP A 171 -13.17 -20.41 19.79
CA TRP A 171 -12.76 -20.41 21.19
C TRP A 171 -13.32 -21.61 21.96
N SER A 172 -12.48 -22.25 22.74
CA SER A 172 -12.88 -23.21 23.78
C SER A 172 -12.80 -22.56 25.15
N SER A 173 -13.80 -22.80 26.00
CA SER A 173 -13.85 -22.25 27.35
C SER A 173 -13.59 -23.31 28.40
N HIS A 174 -12.93 -22.90 29.48
CA HIS A 174 -12.66 -23.73 30.64
C HIS A 174 -12.92 -22.90 31.91
N GLU A 175 -13.58 -23.50 32.90
CA GLU A 175 -13.75 -22.88 34.20
C GLU A 175 -12.40 -22.79 34.93
N MET A 176 -12.19 -21.67 35.58
CA MET A 176 -11.00 -21.46 36.41
C MET A 176 -11.17 -22.13 37.77
N PRO A 177 -10.09 -22.73 38.33
CA PRO A 177 -10.18 -23.47 39.59
C PRO A 177 -10.51 -22.58 40.79
N THR A 178 -10.37 -21.28 40.64
CA THR A 178 -10.72 -20.26 41.66
C THR A 178 -11.52 -19.14 41.03
N SER A 179 -12.55 -18.68 41.72
CA SER A 179 -13.29 -17.49 41.34
C SER A 179 -12.50 -16.23 41.70
N GLY A 180 -12.46 -15.28 40.77
CA GLY A 180 -11.75 -13.99 40.95
C GLY A 180 -11.88 -13.10 39.74
N SER A 181 -11.54 -11.82 39.91
CA SER A 181 -11.43 -10.88 38.79
C SER A 181 -10.04 -10.98 38.18
N TRP A 182 -9.96 -11.57 37.01
CA TRP A 182 -8.72 -11.71 36.24
C TRP A 182 -8.60 -10.53 35.28
N SER A 183 -7.67 -9.60 35.53
CA SER A 183 -7.55 -8.34 34.78
C SER A 183 -6.28 -8.26 33.92
N ASN A 184 -5.32 -9.16 34.14
CA ASN A 184 -4.06 -9.17 33.41
C ASN A 184 -3.68 -10.61 33.03
N LEU A 185 -3.06 -10.73 31.87
CA LEU A 185 -2.51 -11.99 31.35
C LEU A 185 -1.28 -11.69 30.52
N ALA A 186 -0.22 -12.42 30.75
CA ALA A 186 1.00 -12.34 29.95
C ALA A 186 1.52 -13.73 29.61
N TYR A 187 2.28 -13.83 28.52
CA TYR A 187 2.99 -15.06 28.14
C TYR A 187 4.50 -14.83 28.28
N GLY A 188 5.17 -15.74 28.96
CA GLY A 188 6.62 -15.73 29.10
C GLY A 188 7.14 -17.09 29.59
N ASN A 189 8.36 -17.45 29.21
CA ASN A 189 9.02 -18.72 29.61
C ASN A 189 8.14 -19.96 29.36
N GLY A 190 7.38 -19.99 28.24
CA GLY A 190 6.53 -21.12 27.90
C GLY A 190 5.23 -21.23 28.70
N ARG A 191 4.83 -20.20 29.44
CA ARG A 191 3.64 -20.20 30.31
C ARG A 191 2.82 -18.92 30.16
N PHE A 192 1.51 -19.04 30.34
CA PHE A 192 0.61 -17.92 30.59
C PHE A 192 0.50 -17.67 32.09
N VAL A 193 0.64 -16.42 32.50
CA VAL A 193 0.64 -15.96 33.88
C VAL A 193 -0.16 -14.68 34.00
#